data_99841abc9669668f64bdb4a7021ada19
#
_entry.id   99841abc9669668f64bdb4a7021ada19
#
_cell.length_a   1.000
_cell.length_b   1.000
_cell.length_c   1.000
_cell.angle_alpha   90.00
_cell.angle_beta   90.00
_cell.angle_gamma   90.00
#
_symmetry.space_group_name_H-M   'P 1'
#
loop_
_entity.id
_entity.type
_entity.pdbx_description
1 polymer ?
#
loop_
_entity_poly.entity_id
_entity_poly.type
_entity_poly.pdbx_seq_one_letter_code
_entity_poly.pdbx_strand_id
1 'polypeptide(L)'
;MLNRQIVLKSRPVGIPQPEHFELKTTAVAELKDGEFLIENHYLSVDPAHRGYVNDENNYAPPVPIGAVMRAMAVGKVIASKCADIAVGSSYYGWFGWQDYCVCTPALILRKLDPAQAPLSTGAGLLGINGLTAYLALHDIGQPKAGETVLVTAAAGAVGSIVGQLAKQAGARAVAVVGSDDKGRQCMAEYGYAAYVNYKKPLEAALREA
;
A
#
# COMPACT_ATOMS: atom_id res chain seq x y z
N MET A 1 4.32 21.07 -18.87
CA MET A 1 4.65 19.70 -18.37
C MET A 1 3.48 18.80 -18.68
N LEU A 2 3.71 17.55 -19.12
CA LEU A 2 2.67 16.56 -19.40
C LEU A 2 2.54 15.59 -18.24
N ASN A 3 1.32 15.25 -17.88
CA ASN A 3 0.96 14.34 -16.80
C ASN A 3 0.29 13.09 -17.39
N ARG A 4 0.90 11.93 -17.22
CA ARG A 4 0.27 10.64 -17.54
C ARG A 4 -0.58 10.23 -16.34
N GLN A 5 -1.82 9.84 -16.61
CA GLN A 5 -2.83 9.53 -15.60
C GLN A 5 -3.52 8.23 -15.95
N ILE A 6 -3.68 7.33 -15.02
CA ILE A 6 -4.57 6.17 -15.15
C ILE A 6 -5.95 6.58 -14.66
N VAL A 7 -6.91 6.63 -15.56
CA VAL A 7 -8.30 6.97 -15.24
C VAL A 7 -9.20 5.74 -15.33
N LEU A 8 -10.27 5.72 -14.54
CA LEU A 8 -11.30 4.69 -14.61
C LEU A 8 -12.14 4.92 -15.85
N LYS A 9 -12.09 3.99 -16.83
CA LYS A 9 -12.84 4.09 -18.09
C LYS A 9 -14.23 3.46 -17.98
N SER A 10 -14.34 2.34 -17.28
CA SER A 10 -15.59 1.63 -17.06
C SER A 10 -15.52 0.81 -15.77
N ARG A 11 -16.69 0.46 -15.22
CA ARG A 11 -16.78 -0.35 -14.01
C ARG A 11 -16.58 -1.83 -14.34
N PRO A 12 -15.63 -2.52 -13.67
CA PRO A 12 -15.40 -3.93 -13.88
C PRO A 12 -16.51 -4.78 -13.23
N VAL A 13 -16.96 -5.81 -13.95
CA VAL A 13 -17.71 -6.91 -13.38
C VAL A 13 -16.73 -8.07 -13.11
N GLY A 14 -16.66 -8.56 -11.88
CA GLY A 14 -15.67 -9.57 -11.51
C GLY A 14 -14.26 -8.98 -11.35
N ILE A 15 -13.25 -9.64 -11.93
CA ILE A 15 -11.84 -9.22 -11.83
C ILE A 15 -11.57 -8.04 -12.76
N PRO A 16 -11.04 -6.90 -12.26
CA PRO A 16 -10.65 -5.78 -13.12
C PRO A 16 -9.64 -6.21 -14.18
N GLN A 17 -9.85 -5.73 -15.41
CA GLN A 17 -8.99 -5.98 -16.56
C GLN A 17 -8.42 -4.66 -17.07
N PRO A 18 -7.31 -4.65 -17.84
CA PRO A 18 -6.69 -3.43 -18.35
C PRO A 18 -7.65 -2.51 -19.12
N GLU A 19 -8.62 -3.07 -19.85
CA GLU A 19 -9.61 -2.31 -20.65
C GLU A 19 -10.58 -1.47 -19.81
N HIS A 20 -10.69 -1.72 -18.51
CA HIS A 20 -11.48 -0.89 -17.60
C HIS A 20 -10.78 0.42 -17.23
N PHE A 21 -9.54 0.57 -17.62
CA PHE A 21 -8.71 1.74 -17.35
C PHE A 21 -8.22 2.37 -18.66
N GLU A 22 -7.86 3.62 -18.59
CA GLU A 22 -7.30 4.35 -19.72
C GLU A 22 -6.09 5.16 -19.27
N LEU A 23 -5.00 5.11 -20.03
CA LEU A 23 -3.85 5.99 -19.85
C LEU A 23 -4.14 7.31 -20.60
N LYS A 24 -4.41 8.37 -19.86
CA LYS A 24 -4.55 9.73 -20.39
C LYS A 24 -3.29 10.55 -20.19
N THR A 25 -3.00 11.42 -21.15
CA THR A 25 -1.94 12.43 -21.02
C THR A 25 -2.57 13.81 -21.09
N THR A 26 -2.38 14.60 -20.05
CA THR A 26 -2.92 15.96 -19.93
C THR A 26 -1.82 16.95 -19.60
N ALA A 27 -2.05 18.25 -19.85
CA ALA A 27 -1.17 19.26 -19.30
C ALA A 27 -1.36 19.35 -17.77
N VAL A 28 -0.25 19.54 -17.03
CA VAL A 28 -0.33 19.87 -15.61
C VAL A 28 -0.98 21.26 -15.48
N ALA A 29 -2.02 21.36 -14.62
CA ALA A 29 -2.70 22.63 -14.37
C ALA A 29 -1.76 23.62 -13.64
N GLU A 30 -2.01 24.92 -13.83
CA GLU A 30 -1.33 25.97 -13.08
C GLU A 30 -1.75 25.91 -11.61
N LEU A 31 -0.75 26.12 -10.73
CA LEU A 31 -1.01 26.17 -9.29
C LEU A 31 -1.76 27.43 -8.90
N LYS A 32 -2.73 27.27 -8.05
CA LYS A 32 -3.40 28.35 -7.31
C LYS A 32 -2.76 28.56 -5.94
N ASP A 33 -3.10 29.64 -5.27
CA ASP A 33 -2.65 29.90 -3.92
C ASP A 33 -3.10 28.77 -2.97
N GLY A 34 -2.19 28.30 -2.12
CA GLY A 34 -2.38 27.16 -1.24
C GLY A 34 -2.19 25.79 -1.89
N GLU A 35 -1.88 25.73 -3.19
CA GLU A 35 -1.60 24.49 -3.90
C GLU A 35 -0.11 24.24 -4.09
N PHE A 36 0.25 22.98 -4.30
CA PHE A 36 1.60 22.56 -4.65
C PHE A 36 1.56 21.41 -5.65
N LEU A 37 2.64 21.19 -6.37
CA LEU A 37 2.81 20.12 -7.35
C LEU A 37 3.73 19.05 -6.79
N ILE A 38 3.21 17.83 -6.73
CA ILE A 38 3.98 16.63 -6.39
C ILE A 38 4.28 15.84 -7.66
N GLU A 39 5.55 15.44 -7.80
CA GLU A 39 5.99 14.38 -8.71
C GLU A 39 5.96 13.05 -7.97
N ASN A 40 5.16 12.10 -8.44
CA ASN A 40 5.03 10.78 -7.83
C ASN A 40 6.21 9.88 -8.22
N HIS A 41 6.83 9.27 -7.22
CA HIS A 41 7.94 8.32 -7.38
C HIS A 41 7.49 6.87 -7.17
N TYR A 42 6.51 6.65 -6.27
CA TYR A 42 5.96 5.33 -5.96
C TYR A 42 4.44 5.44 -5.84
N LEU A 43 3.74 4.51 -6.48
CA LEU A 43 2.28 4.40 -6.45
C LEU A 43 1.90 3.15 -5.66
N SER A 44 0.88 3.24 -4.80
CA SER A 44 0.36 2.06 -4.13
C SER A 44 -0.63 1.30 -5.03
N VAL A 45 -0.64 -0.03 -4.88
CA VAL A 45 -1.64 -0.93 -5.44
C VAL A 45 -2.18 -1.78 -4.30
N ASP A 46 -3.39 -1.46 -3.85
CA ASP A 46 -3.99 -2.03 -2.65
C ASP A 46 -5.31 -2.73 -2.96
N PRO A 47 -5.72 -3.76 -2.20
CA PRO A 47 -7.01 -4.42 -2.36
C PRO A 47 -8.21 -3.47 -2.32
N ALA A 48 -8.11 -2.35 -1.61
CA ALA A 48 -9.15 -1.31 -1.55
C ALA A 48 -9.51 -0.72 -2.93
N HIS A 49 -8.56 -0.73 -3.89
CA HIS A 49 -8.83 -0.26 -5.26
C HIS A 49 -9.97 -1.04 -5.92
N ARG A 50 -10.11 -2.35 -5.60
CA ARG A 50 -11.23 -3.14 -6.10
C ARG A 50 -12.60 -2.58 -5.65
N GLY A 51 -12.67 -2.08 -4.41
CA GLY A 51 -13.86 -1.39 -3.89
C GLY A 51 -14.09 -0.03 -4.55
N TYR A 52 -13.03 0.75 -4.80
CA TYR A 52 -13.15 2.10 -5.39
C TYR A 52 -13.68 2.11 -6.82
N VAL A 53 -13.56 1.02 -7.57
CA VAL A 53 -14.09 0.91 -8.94
C VAL A 53 -15.53 0.38 -9.01
N ASN A 54 -16.12 -0.04 -7.90
CA ASN A 54 -17.55 -0.39 -7.82
C ASN A 54 -18.42 0.88 -7.84
N ASP A 55 -19.72 0.68 -8.06
CA ASP A 55 -20.73 1.77 -8.00
C ASP A 55 -21.43 1.82 -6.61
N GLU A 56 -20.75 1.34 -5.60
CA GLU A 56 -21.26 1.27 -4.23
C GLU A 56 -20.26 1.95 -3.29
N ASN A 57 -20.78 2.64 -2.27
CA ASN A 57 -19.96 3.19 -1.21
C ASN A 57 -19.33 2.04 -0.40
N ASN A 58 -18.01 2.16 -0.19
CA ASN A 58 -17.24 1.26 0.66
C ASN A 58 -16.48 2.11 1.68
N TYR A 59 -15.16 1.99 1.80
CA TYR A 59 -14.35 2.87 2.67
C TYR A 59 -14.37 4.34 2.23
N ALA A 60 -14.67 4.57 0.95
CA ALA A 60 -14.74 5.88 0.34
C ALA A 60 -15.74 5.86 -0.82
N PRO A 61 -16.24 7.03 -1.27
CA PRO A 61 -17.09 7.11 -2.45
C PRO A 61 -16.43 6.47 -3.68
N PRO A 62 -17.20 5.91 -4.62
CA PRO A 62 -16.68 5.38 -5.87
C PRO A 62 -15.83 6.40 -6.63
N VAL A 63 -14.79 5.91 -7.32
CA VAL A 63 -14.06 6.75 -8.27
C VAL A 63 -15.00 7.03 -9.46
N PRO A 64 -15.22 8.30 -9.84
CA PRO A 64 -16.04 8.63 -11.01
C PRO A 64 -15.41 8.10 -12.30
N ILE A 65 -16.26 7.74 -13.28
CA ILE A 65 -15.78 7.38 -14.62
C ILE A 65 -15.06 8.58 -15.23
N GLY A 66 -13.89 8.37 -15.81
CA GLY A 66 -13.01 9.40 -16.36
C GLY A 66 -12.11 10.11 -15.36
N ALA A 67 -12.28 9.87 -14.05
CA ALA A 67 -11.41 10.41 -13.02
C ALA A 67 -10.15 9.56 -12.83
N VAL A 68 -9.07 10.21 -12.35
CA VAL A 68 -7.83 9.54 -11.96
C VAL A 68 -8.11 8.52 -10.87
N MET A 69 -7.54 7.33 -10.99
CA MET A 69 -7.66 6.29 -9.98
C MET A 69 -7.12 6.79 -8.64
N ARG A 70 -8.00 6.74 -7.63
CA ARG A 70 -7.62 7.06 -6.24
C ARG A 70 -6.61 6.06 -5.76
N ALA A 71 -5.45 6.55 -5.33
CA ALA A 71 -4.40 5.75 -4.73
C ALA A 71 -3.55 6.60 -3.80
N MET A 72 -2.96 5.96 -2.83
CA MET A 72 -1.86 6.57 -2.09
C MET A 72 -0.60 6.52 -2.94
N ALA A 73 0.26 7.50 -2.78
CA ALA A 73 1.53 7.57 -3.47
C ALA A 73 2.59 8.25 -2.59
N VAL A 74 3.84 8.05 -2.94
CA VAL A 74 4.97 8.79 -2.39
C VAL A 74 5.53 9.68 -3.49
N GLY A 75 5.66 10.96 -3.20
CA GLY A 75 6.17 11.91 -4.17
C GLY A 75 6.97 13.04 -3.52
N LYS A 76 7.62 13.81 -4.38
CA LYS A 76 8.44 14.97 -4.03
C LYS A 76 7.80 16.24 -4.56
N VAL A 77 7.78 17.28 -3.76
CA VAL A 77 7.28 18.61 -4.17
C VAL A 77 8.27 19.24 -5.14
N ILE A 78 7.80 19.57 -6.34
CA ILE A 78 8.60 20.22 -7.39
C ILE A 78 8.21 21.67 -7.64
N ALA A 79 7.03 22.10 -7.20
CA ALA A 79 6.59 23.50 -7.19
C ALA A 79 5.59 23.72 -6.06
N SER A 80 5.53 24.93 -5.48
CA SER A 80 4.61 25.25 -4.39
C SER A 80 4.18 26.71 -4.41
N LYS A 81 2.88 26.94 -4.20
CA LYS A 81 2.25 28.20 -3.80
C LYS A 81 1.60 28.07 -2.39
N CYS A 82 2.05 27.11 -1.59
CA CYS A 82 1.63 26.90 -0.21
C CYS A 82 2.80 27.21 0.73
N ALA A 83 2.62 28.15 1.66
CA ALA A 83 3.68 28.66 2.53
C ALA A 83 4.33 27.55 3.38
N ASP A 84 3.54 26.59 3.84
CA ASP A 84 3.99 25.52 4.75
C ASP A 84 4.57 24.29 4.00
N ILE A 85 4.54 24.31 2.67
CA ILE A 85 4.98 23.18 1.84
C ILE A 85 6.19 23.60 1.00
N ALA A 86 7.39 23.23 1.44
CA ALA A 86 8.62 23.58 0.75
C ALA A 86 8.89 22.67 -0.45
N VAL A 87 9.37 23.29 -1.56
CA VAL A 87 9.90 22.54 -2.72
C VAL A 87 11.06 21.65 -2.26
N GLY A 88 11.11 20.43 -2.77
CA GLY A 88 12.09 19.40 -2.38
C GLY A 88 11.65 18.50 -1.23
N SER A 89 10.60 18.86 -0.48
CA SER A 89 10.02 18.00 0.56
C SER A 89 9.35 16.77 -0.05
N SER A 90 9.37 15.65 0.70
CA SER A 90 8.75 14.40 0.28
C SER A 90 7.57 14.05 1.17
N TYR A 91 6.51 13.53 0.56
CA TYR A 91 5.27 13.19 1.24
C TYR A 91 4.68 11.87 0.76
N TYR A 92 3.97 11.22 1.66
CA TYR A 92 3.02 10.14 1.39
C TYR A 92 1.61 10.71 1.50
N GLY A 93 0.75 10.45 0.52
CA GLY A 93 -0.60 11.00 0.50
C GLY A 93 -1.47 10.47 -0.64
N TRP A 94 -2.68 11.04 -0.78
CA TRP A 94 -3.67 10.66 -1.78
C TRP A 94 -3.40 11.32 -3.14
N PHE A 95 -2.30 10.96 -3.79
CA PHE A 95 -1.85 11.63 -5.02
C PHE A 95 -2.27 10.91 -6.30
N GLY A 96 -2.92 9.75 -6.21
CA GLY A 96 -3.53 9.02 -7.34
C GLY A 96 -2.52 8.35 -8.27
N TRP A 97 -3.05 7.57 -9.21
CA TRP A 97 -2.23 6.93 -10.25
C TRP A 97 -1.94 7.90 -11.38
N GLN A 98 -0.94 8.72 -11.21
CA GLN A 98 -0.49 9.74 -12.16
C GLN A 98 0.97 10.12 -11.90
N ASP A 99 1.64 10.74 -12.91
CA ASP A 99 3.00 11.20 -12.72
C ASP A 99 3.06 12.42 -11.78
N TYR A 100 2.13 13.37 -11.95
CA TYR A 100 2.10 14.64 -11.22
C TYR A 100 0.73 14.87 -10.61
N CYS A 101 0.69 15.34 -9.38
CA CYS A 101 -0.55 15.73 -8.69
C CYS A 101 -0.48 17.19 -8.25
N VAL A 102 -1.40 18.02 -8.73
CA VAL A 102 -1.70 19.33 -8.12
C VAL A 102 -2.58 19.07 -6.92
N CYS A 103 -2.13 19.42 -5.74
CA CYS A 103 -2.77 19.07 -4.48
C CYS A 103 -2.70 20.18 -3.43
N THR A 104 -3.49 20.02 -2.40
CA THR A 104 -3.49 20.83 -1.19
C THR A 104 -2.98 20.01 -0.01
N PRO A 105 -2.62 20.63 1.14
CA PRO A 105 -2.19 19.91 2.35
C PRO A 105 -3.16 18.83 2.84
N ALA A 106 -4.46 18.95 2.54
CA ALA A 106 -5.48 17.97 2.91
C ALA A 106 -5.27 16.58 2.31
N LEU A 107 -4.50 16.46 1.21
CA LEU A 107 -4.17 15.17 0.59
C LEU A 107 -2.93 14.50 1.21
N ILE A 108 -2.19 15.20 2.06
CA ILE A 108 -1.01 14.68 2.74
C ILE A 108 -1.45 13.79 3.91
N LEU A 109 -0.91 12.58 3.98
CA LEU A 109 -1.04 11.69 5.12
C LEU A 109 0.19 11.78 6.04
N ARG A 110 1.39 11.93 5.46
CA ARG A 110 2.64 11.93 6.20
C ARG A 110 3.76 12.63 5.45
N LYS A 111 4.57 13.43 6.15
CA LYS A 111 5.87 13.91 5.66
C LYS A 111 6.90 12.80 5.78
N LEU A 112 7.74 12.64 4.76
CA LEU A 112 8.82 11.65 4.73
C LEU A 112 10.17 12.35 4.79
N ASP A 113 11.10 11.74 5.51
CA ASP A 113 12.48 12.18 5.58
C ASP A 113 13.39 11.13 4.93
N PRO A 114 13.94 11.41 3.74
CA PRO A 114 14.82 10.48 3.03
C PRO A 114 16.14 10.20 3.74
N ALA A 115 16.52 11.02 4.75
CA ALA A 115 17.69 10.76 5.58
C ALA A 115 17.43 9.65 6.62
N GLN A 116 16.17 9.42 7.01
CA GLN A 116 15.80 8.38 7.96
C GLN A 116 15.56 7.03 7.29
N ALA A 117 14.95 7.02 6.11
CA ALA A 117 14.64 5.79 5.37
C ALA A 117 14.44 6.08 3.88
N PRO A 118 14.68 5.09 2.99
CA PRO A 118 14.36 5.21 1.57
C PRO A 118 12.90 5.60 1.34
N LEU A 119 12.62 6.45 0.37
CA LEU A 119 11.26 6.95 0.09
C LEU A 119 10.28 5.82 -0.23
N SER A 120 10.74 4.72 -0.82
CA SER A 120 9.91 3.53 -1.11
C SER A 120 9.25 2.94 0.15
N THR A 121 9.87 3.10 1.32
CA THR A 121 9.29 2.64 2.59
C THR A 121 7.99 3.36 2.93
N GLY A 122 7.79 4.60 2.46
CA GLY A 122 6.55 5.35 2.62
C GLY A 122 5.34 4.71 1.93
N ALA A 123 5.55 3.98 0.82
CA ALA A 123 4.50 3.22 0.15
C ALA A 123 4.33 1.79 0.72
N GLY A 124 5.18 1.35 1.63
CA GLY A 124 5.20 0.01 2.22
C GLY A 124 5.18 0.02 3.75
N LEU A 125 6.34 -0.25 4.35
CA LEU A 125 6.51 -0.37 5.81
C LEU A 125 6.08 0.87 6.59
N LEU A 126 6.40 2.06 6.11
CA LEU A 126 6.02 3.33 6.74
C LEU A 126 4.70 3.92 6.18
N GLY A 127 3.99 3.17 5.33
CA GLY A 127 2.67 3.48 4.79
C GLY A 127 1.56 2.65 5.44
N ILE A 128 0.44 2.51 4.71
CA ILE A 128 -0.76 1.82 5.21
C ILE A 128 -0.50 0.34 5.53
N ASN A 129 0.39 -0.34 4.78
CA ASN A 129 0.67 -1.76 4.99
C ASN A 129 1.36 -2.01 6.34
N GLY A 130 2.37 -1.19 6.68
CA GLY A 130 3.04 -1.28 7.97
C GLY A 130 2.15 -0.89 9.14
N LEU A 131 1.36 0.18 8.98
CA LEU A 131 0.36 0.58 9.98
C LEU A 131 -0.66 -0.53 10.21
N THR A 132 -1.19 -1.14 9.15
CA THR A 132 -2.12 -2.28 9.24
C THR A 132 -1.49 -3.46 9.97
N ALA A 133 -0.25 -3.83 9.62
CA ALA A 133 0.45 -4.92 10.28
C ALA A 133 0.66 -4.65 11.77
N TYR A 134 1.09 -3.44 12.11
CA TYR A 134 1.35 -3.02 13.49
C TYR A 134 0.09 -3.06 14.35
N LEU A 135 -0.98 -2.39 13.91
CA LEU A 135 -2.25 -2.34 14.65
C LEU A 135 -2.91 -3.72 14.75
N ALA A 136 -2.92 -4.50 13.66
CA ALA A 136 -3.48 -5.85 13.69
C ALA A 136 -2.75 -6.76 14.68
N LEU A 137 -1.43 -6.64 14.78
CA LEU A 137 -0.67 -7.49 15.69
C LEU A 137 -0.70 -6.98 17.14
N HIS A 138 -0.41 -5.68 17.35
CA HIS A 138 -0.19 -5.15 18.70
C HIS A 138 -1.48 -4.69 19.40
N ASP A 139 -2.44 -4.11 18.65
CA ASP A 139 -3.66 -3.60 19.26
C ASP A 139 -4.78 -4.66 19.29
N ILE A 140 -4.85 -5.52 18.26
CA ILE A 140 -5.92 -6.51 18.13
C ILE A 140 -5.42 -7.90 18.55
N GLY A 141 -4.34 -8.39 17.93
CA GLY A 141 -3.84 -9.76 18.16
C GLY A 141 -3.18 -9.93 19.53
N GLN A 142 -2.41 -8.96 19.96
CA GLN A 142 -1.72 -8.91 21.26
C GLN A 142 -0.98 -10.20 21.65
N PRO A 143 -0.18 -10.81 20.76
CA PRO A 143 0.45 -12.08 21.04
C PRO A 143 1.48 -11.92 22.16
N LYS A 144 1.52 -12.90 23.06
CA LYS A 144 2.51 -12.99 24.12
C LYS A 144 3.72 -13.79 23.66
N ALA A 145 4.86 -13.59 24.32
CA ALA A 145 6.05 -14.39 24.06
C ALA A 145 5.75 -15.90 24.21
N GLY A 146 6.19 -16.70 23.24
CA GLY A 146 5.96 -18.12 23.16
C GLY A 146 4.64 -18.54 22.50
N GLU A 147 3.70 -17.63 22.25
CA GLU A 147 2.47 -17.94 21.50
C GLU A 147 2.74 -18.08 19.99
N THR A 148 1.86 -18.82 19.30
CA THR A 148 1.94 -18.98 17.85
C THR A 148 0.98 -18.01 17.14
N VAL A 149 1.52 -17.25 16.19
CA VAL A 149 0.76 -16.36 15.30
C VAL A 149 0.69 -16.98 13.91
N LEU A 150 -0.51 -17.41 13.48
CA LEU A 150 -0.75 -17.91 12.14
C LEU A 150 -1.14 -16.75 11.22
N VAL A 151 -0.40 -16.59 10.12
CA VAL A 151 -0.59 -15.45 9.20
C VAL A 151 -0.93 -15.95 7.80
N THR A 152 -2.14 -15.63 7.33
CA THR A 152 -2.53 -15.90 5.93
C THR A 152 -1.98 -14.83 5.00
N ALA A 153 -1.77 -15.17 3.72
CA ALA A 153 -1.10 -14.32 2.75
C ALA A 153 0.26 -13.78 3.26
N ALA A 154 1.00 -14.62 3.97
CA ALA A 154 2.19 -14.24 4.74
C ALA A 154 3.31 -13.60 3.89
N ALA A 155 3.43 -13.95 2.61
CA ALA A 155 4.38 -13.35 1.68
C ALA A 155 3.85 -12.06 1.00
N GLY A 156 2.67 -11.57 1.40
CA GLY A 156 2.10 -10.31 0.91
C GLY A 156 2.63 -9.08 1.67
N ALA A 157 2.21 -7.89 1.25
CA ALA A 157 2.71 -6.62 1.78
C ALA A 157 2.52 -6.50 3.31
N VAL A 158 1.34 -6.82 3.84
CA VAL A 158 1.06 -6.81 5.29
C VAL A 158 1.70 -8.01 5.96
N GLY A 159 1.51 -9.22 5.41
CA GLY A 159 2.01 -10.46 6.01
C GLY A 159 3.52 -10.49 6.21
N SER A 160 4.30 -9.99 5.25
CA SER A 160 5.77 -9.93 5.36
C SER A 160 6.24 -9.04 6.53
N ILE A 161 5.44 -8.06 6.91
CA ILE A 161 5.73 -7.19 8.06
C ILE A 161 5.27 -7.86 9.36
N VAL A 162 4.08 -8.49 9.37
CA VAL A 162 3.55 -9.19 10.56
C VAL A 162 4.51 -10.26 11.06
N GLY A 163 5.13 -11.05 10.18
CA GLY A 163 6.11 -12.07 10.59
C GLY A 163 7.28 -11.49 11.37
N GLN A 164 7.82 -10.37 10.89
CA GLN A 164 8.92 -9.67 11.55
C GLN A 164 8.51 -9.08 12.90
N LEU A 165 7.35 -8.45 12.97
CA LEU A 165 6.81 -7.89 14.22
C LEU A 165 6.49 -8.99 15.25
N ALA A 166 5.90 -10.11 14.83
CA ALA A 166 5.62 -11.25 15.70
C ALA A 166 6.90 -11.83 16.29
N LYS A 167 7.95 -11.98 15.47
CA LYS A 167 9.28 -12.40 15.96
C LYS A 167 9.84 -11.41 16.99
N GLN A 168 9.72 -10.10 16.77
CA GLN A 168 10.15 -9.08 17.74
C GLN A 168 9.37 -9.15 19.06
N ALA A 169 8.09 -9.51 19.01
CA ALA A 169 7.25 -9.73 20.18
C ALA A 169 7.55 -11.06 20.91
N GLY A 170 8.51 -11.85 20.44
CA GLY A 170 8.84 -13.16 21.00
C GLY A 170 7.84 -14.25 20.66
N ALA A 171 6.92 -14.02 19.73
CA ALA A 171 5.95 -15.00 19.27
C ALA A 171 6.53 -15.85 18.12
N ARG A 172 5.99 -17.06 17.96
CA ARG A 172 6.31 -17.98 16.87
C ARG A 172 5.40 -17.69 15.68
N ALA A 173 5.90 -17.08 14.61
CA ALA A 173 5.12 -16.81 13.41
C ALA A 173 5.11 -18.01 12.45
N VAL A 174 3.92 -18.43 11.98
CA VAL A 174 3.72 -19.48 10.98
C VAL A 174 3.04 -18.89 9.75
N ALA A 175 3.69 -19.04 8.58
CA ALA A 175 3.23 -18.50 7.32
C ALA A 175 2.26 -19.43 6.61
N VAL A 176 1.10 -18.94 6.17
CA VAL A 176 0.20 -19.64 5.22
C VAL A 176 0.36 -19.01 3.85
N VAL A 177 0.82 -19.80 2.89
CA VAL A 177 1.21 -19.33 1.55
C VAL A 177 0.69 -20.26 0.43
N GLY A 178 0.74 -19.77 -0.80
CA GLY A 178 0.23 -20.53 -1.97
C GLY A 178 1.32 -21.27 -2.76
N SER A 179 2.58 -21.25 -2.31
CA SER A 179 3.68 -22.03 -2.90
C SER A 179 4.81 -22.20 -1.90
N ASP A 180 5.62 -23.28 -2.08
CA ASP A 180 6.75 -23.53 -1.22
C ASP A 180 7.87 -22.49 -1.36
N ASP A 181 8.01 -21.87 -2.56
CA ASP A 181 8.96 -20.76 -2.76
C ASP A 181 8.64 -19.58 -1.88
N LYS A 182 7.37 -19.17 -1.84
CA LYS A 182 6.90 -18.12 -0.91
C LYS A 182 7.10 -18.51 0.55
N GLY A 183 6.92 -19.79 0.88
CA GLY A 183 7.18 -20.28 2.24
C GLY A 183 8.64 -20.17 2.63
N ARG A 184 9.54 -20.58 1.76
CA ARG A 184 10.99 -20.44 1.97
C ARG A 184 11.41 -18.97 2.11
N GLN A 185 10.84 -18.09 1.28
CA GLN A 185 11.07 -16.64 1.39
C GLN A 185 10.59 -16.09 2.74
N CYS A 186 9.40 -16.47 3.20
CA CYS A 186 8.89 -16.07 4.51
C CYS A 186 9.84 -16.44 5.64
N MET A 187 10.39 -17.65 5.62
CA MET A 187 11.34 -18.10 6.64
C MET A 187 12.69 -17.38 6.53
N ALA A 188 13.20 -17.19 5.32
CA ALA A 188 14.53 -16.59 5.10
C ALA A 188 14.54 -15.07 5.37
N GLU A 189 13.48 -14.34 4.99
CA GLU A 189 13.49 -12.88 4.92
C GLU A 189 12.52 -12.23 5.92
N TYR A 190 11.38 -12.87 6.25
CA TYR A 190 10.28 -12.21 6.98
C TYR A 190 10.08 -12.72 8.42
N GLY A 191 11.03 -13.48 8.95
CA GLY A 191 11.05 -13.88 10.36
C GLY A 191 10.10 -15.00 10.75
N TYR A 192 9.49 -15.69 9.80
CA TYR A 192 8.64 -16.85 10.05
C TYR A 192 9.46 -18.08 10.50
N ALA A 193 8.95 -18.80 11.49
CA ALA A 193 9.58 -20.03 12.00
C ALA A 193 9.22 -21.27 11.16
N ALA A 194 8.04 -21.28 10.53
CA ALA A 194 7.55 -22.34 9.69
C ALA A 194 6.59 -21.80 8.62
N TYR A 195 6.26 -22.63 7.61
CA TYR A 195 5.23 -22.29 6.67
C TYR A 195 4.33 -23.49 6.34
N VAL A 196 3.12 -23.18 5.90
CA VAL A 196 2.14 -24.12 5.38
C VAL A 196 1.73 -23.69 3.99
N ASN A 197 1.81 -24.60 3.02
CA ASN A 197 1.30 -24.38 1.68
C ASN A 197 -0.15 -24.88 1.61
N TYR A 198 -1.13 -23.96 1.55
CA TYR A 198 -2.56 -24.31 1.58
C TYR A 198 -3.06 -25.06 0.33
N LYS A 199 -2.21 -25.24 -0.69
CA LYS A 199 -2.51 -26.10 -1.85
C LYS A 199 -2.18 -27.58 -1.60
N LYS A 200 -1.62 -27.91 -0.44
CA LYS A 200 -1.34 -29.25 0.07
C LYS A 200 -2.37 -29.62 1.15
N PRO A 201 -2.44 -30.89 1.63
CA PRO A 201 -3.32 -31.26 2.73
C PRO A 201 -3.07 -30.36 3.96
N LEU A 202 -3.99 -29.44 4.21
CA LEU A 202 -3.80 -28.32 5.13
C LEU A 202 -3.73 -28.77 6.59
N GLU A 203 -4.59 -29.71 6.98
CA GLU A 203 -4.67 -30.17 8.38
C GLU A 203 -3.37 -30.82 8.86
N ALA A 204 -2.82 -31.72 8.06
CA ALA A 204 -1.54 -32.36 8.38
C ALA A 204 -0.41 -31.34 8.47
N ALA A 205 -0.32 -30.44 7.47
CA ALA A 205 0.70 -29.41 7.44
C ALA A 205 0.61 -28.40 8.60
N LEU A 206 -0.61 -28.10 9.08
CA LEU A 206 -0.81 -27.25 10.27
C LEU A 206 -0.44 -27.95 11.59
N ARG A 207 -0.58 -29.29 11.67
CA ARG A 207 -0.16 -30.05 12.85
C ARG A 207 1.37 -30.18 12.96
N GLU A 208 2.07 -30.19 11.82
CA GLU A 208 3.52 -30.30 11.74
C GLU A 208 4.23 -28.95 11.89
N ALA A 209 3.56 -27.85 11.51
CA ALA A 209 4.12 -26.51 11.53
C ALA A 209 4.07 -25.86 12.91
#